data_5d40cb2fb3b52f6883601fb6aa2e911c
#
_entry.id   5d40cb2fb3b52f6883601fb6aa2e911c
#
_cell.length_a   1.000
_cell.length_b   1.000
_cell.length_c   1.000
_cell.angle_alpha   90.00
_cell.angle_beta   90.00
_cell.angle_gamma   90.00
#
_symmetry.space_group_name_H-M   'P 1'
#
loop_
_entity.id
_entity.type
_entity.pdbx_description
1 polymer ?
#
loop_
_entity_poly.entity_id
_entity_poly.type
_entity_poly.pdbx_seq_one_letter_code
_entity_poly.pdbx_strand_id
1 'polypeptide(L)'
;MSEAFEIVKTGIDFFCSHLVFFNMLFAIVIVFFQRRDPKSVWAWLLLLYFIPVLGFVFYLLLGQDMHKRKMFRIKEVEDHISKDIRQQEYRLRSRDVQELDENIRGYEDLVMYNLEAGEAMLTKDNDVDIFIDGNEKFRALMEDLRNAEHFIHIQYYIIKNDVLFNQIKDILIEKAAQGVEVRVLFDAMGCRSVRHSYWKWLNEKGVQTAEF
;
A
#
# COMPACT_ATOMS: atom_id res chain seq x y z
N MET A 1 12.15 3.63 55.37
CA MET A 1 11.77 2.51 54.45
C MET A 1 10.27 2.21 54.46
N SER A 2 9.57 2.46 55.58
CA SER A 2 8.09 2.29 55.70
C SER A 2 7.29 3.29 54.87
N GLU A 3 7.60 4.59 54.91
CA GLU A 3 6.85 5.64 54.19
C GLU A 3 6.92 5.51 52.67
N ALA A 4 8.08 5.18 52.12
CA ALA A 4 8.21 4.95 50.68
C ALA A 4 7.41 3.76 50.19
N PHE A 5 7.29 2.72 50.99
CA PHE A 5 6.49 1.55 50.72
C PHE A 5 4.99 1.86 50.75
N GLU A 6 4.52 2.64 51.70
CA GLU A 6 3.11 3.06 51.79
C GLU A 6 2.71 3.99 50.63
N ILE A 7 3.61 4.89 50.21
CA ILE A 7 3.37 5.76 49.04
C ILE A 7 3.23 4.93 47.76
N VAL A 8 4.11 3.96 47.55
CA VAL A 8 4.08 3.06 46.39
C VAL A 8 2.82 2.20 46.39
N LYS A 9 2.45 1.68 47.56
CA LYS A 9 1.22 0.85 47.71
C LYS A 9 -0.03 1.70 47.41
N THR A 10 -0.14 2.90 47.96
CA THR A 10 -1.27 3.81 47.70
C THR A 10 -1.36 4.18 46.22
N GLY A 11 -0.20 4.42 45.56
CA GLY A 11 -0.16 4.67 44.12
C GLY A 11 -0.64 3.46 43.30
N ILE A 12 -0.27 2.25 43.65
CA ILE A 12 -0.71 1.02 42.98
C ILE A 12 -2.21 0.81 43.19
N ASP A 13 -2.72 1.00 44.40
CA ASP A 13 -4.15 0.83 44.72
C ASP A 13 -5.00 1.87 43.97
N PHE A 14 -4.53 3.12 43.89
CA PHE A 14 -5.17 4.17 43.09
C PHE A 14 -5.20 3.79 41.61
N PHE A 15 -4.08 3.34 41.05
CA PHE A 15 -4.01 2.95 39.67
C PHE A 15 -4.91 1.74 39.37
N CYS A 16 -4.89 0.71 40.22
CA CYS A 16 -5.76 -0.47 40.05
C CYS A 16 -7.25 -0.13 40.15
N SER A 17 -7.64 0.78 41.04
CA SER A 17 -9.03 1.20 41.20
C SER A 17 -9.56 2.01 40.00
N HIS A 18 -8.66 2.72 39.30
CA HIS A 18 -9.02 3.53 38.12
C HIS A 18 -8.60 2.88 36.79
N LEU A 19 -8.20 1.63 36.81
CA LEU A 19 -7.69 0.90 35.64
C LEU A 19 -8.69 0.87 34.47
N VAL A 20 -9.98 0.67 34.78
CA VAL A 20 -11.05 0.67 33.77
C VAL A 20 -11.15 2.04 33.09
N PHE A 21 -11.05 3.12 33.87
CA PHE A 21 -11.07 4.47 33.35
C PHE A 21 -9.86 4.74 32.42
N PHE A 22 -8.67 4.35 32.82
CA PHE A 22 -7.46 4.50 32.00
C PHE A 22 -7.55 3.67 30.73
N ASN A 23 -8.03 2.43 30.81
CA ASN A 23 -8.22 1.59 29.61
C ASN A 23 -9.24 2.17 28.65
N MET A 24 -10.31 2.77 29.15
CA MET A 24 -11.30 3.46 28.31
C MET A 24 -10.67 4.68 27.60
N LEU A 25 -9.87 5.47 28.31
CA LEU A 25 -9.13 6.59 27.73
C LEU A 25 -8.17 6.12 26.63
N PHE A 26 -7.40 5.04 26.87
CA PHE A 26 -6.53 4.44 25.87
C PHE A 26 -7.27 3.89 24.66
N ALA A 27 -8.43 3.25 24.88
CA ALA A 27 -9.27 2.79 23.79
C ALA A 27 -9.71 3.95 22.89
N ILE A 28 -10.10 5.08 23.47
CA ILE A 28 -10.42 6.30 22.72
C ILE A 28 -9.19 6.79 21.93
N VAL A 29 -8.02 6.85 22.56
CA VAL A 29 -6.78 7.27 21.89
C VAL A 29 -6.43 6.34 20.72
N ILE A 30 -6.53 5.04 20.91
CA ILE A 30 -6.25 4.04 19.85
C ILE A 30 -7.22 4.20 18.67
N VAL A 31 -8.50 4.37 18.94
CA VAL A 31 -9.53 4.45 17.89
C VAL A 31 -9.49 5.77 17.14
N PHE A 32 -9.36 6.90 17.85
CA PHE A 32 -9.54 8.22 17.23
C PHE A 32 -8.24 8.91 16.81
N PHE A 33 -7.14 8.65 17.51
CA PHE A 33 -5.87 9.36 17.26
C PHE A 33 -4.83 8.54 16.53
N GLN A 34 -4.98 7.22 16.48
CA GLN A 34 -4.07 6.37 15.73
C GLN A 34 -4.72 5.88 14.44
N ARG A 35 -4.21 6.36 13.30
CA ARG A 35 -4.57 5.84 11.98
C ARG A 35 -3.93 4.46 11.77
N ARG A 36 -4.52 3.43 12.38
CA ARG A 36 -4.07 2.04 12.26
C ARG A 36 -5.04 1.22 11.42
N ASP A 37 -4.52 0.11 10.88
CA ASP A 37 -5.35 -0.92 10.28
C ASP A 37 -6.44 -1.39 11.29
N PRO A 38 -7.72 -1.44 10.89
CA PRO A 38 -8.83 -1.87 11.75
C PRO A 38 -8.58 -3.18 12.49
N LYS A 39 -7.91 -4.15 11.88
CA LYS A 39 -7.55 -5.43 12.52
C LYS A 39 -6.65 -5.24 13.72
N SER A 40 -5.65 -4.37 13.62
CA SER A 40 -4.75 -4.04 14.74
C SER A 40 -5.48 -3.31 15.86
N VAL A 41 -6.38 -2.39 15.51
CA VAL A 41 -7.22 -1.68 16.50
C VAL A 41 -8.06 -2.67 17.30
N TRP A 42 -8.76 -3.59 16.66
CA TRP A 42 -9.55 -4.61 17.33
C TRP A 42 -8.71 -5.54 18.22
N ALA A 43 -7.54 -5.95 17.76
CA ALA A 43 -6.63 -6.78 18.56
C ALA A 43 -6.21 -6.08 19.86
N TRP A 44 -5.85 -4.79 19.79
CA TRP A 44 -5.48 -4.00 20.96
C TRP A 44 -6.65 -3.73 21.90
N LEU A 45 -7.85 -3.45 21.37
CA LEU A 45 -9.05 -3.25 22.18
C LEU A 45 -9.42 -4.53 22.96
N LEU A 46 -9.35 -5.69 22.30
CA LEU A 46 -9.60 -6.99 22.95
C LEU A 46 -8.54 -7.27 24.03
N LEU A 47 -7.27 -6.99 23.76
CA LEU A 47 -6.19 -7.20 24.72
C LEU A 47 -6.38 -6.31 25.97
N LEU A 48 -6.70 -5.03 25.79
CA LEU A 48 -6.97 -4.08 26.87
C LEU A 48 -8.24 -4.45 27.68
N TYR A 49 -9.23 -5.06 27.02
CA TYR A 49 -10.46 -5.48 27.68
C TYR A 49 -10.26 -6.75 28.52
N PHE A 50 -9.65 -7.80 27.97
CA PHE A 50 -9.49 -9.08 28.66
C PHE A 50 -8.33 -9.12 29.65
N ILE A 51 -7.25 -8.41 29.39
CA ILE A 51 -6.02 -8.44 30.20
C ILE A 51 -5.56 -6.99 30.45
N PRO A 52 -6.29 -6.22 31.24
CA PRO A 52 -6.15 -4.76 31.31
C PRO A 52 -4.75 -4.29 31.75
N VAL A 53 -4.12 -4.93 32.75
CA VAL A 53 -2.81 -4.53 33.26
C VAL A 53 -1.70 -4.88 32.27
N LEU A 54 -1.66 -6.13 31.83
CA LEU A 54 -0.65 -6.62 30.86
C LEU A 54 -0.88 -6.00 29.48
N GLY A 55 -2.14 -5.83 29.06
CA GLY A 55 -2.49 -5.16 27.81
C GLY A 55 -1.97 -3.74 27.74
N PHE A 56 -2.08 -3.00 28.83
CA PHE A 56 -1.50 -1.65 28.94
C PHE A 56 0.04 -1.66 28.80
N VAL A 57 0.72 -2.53 29.53
CA VAL A 57 2.17 -2.65 29.47
C VAL A 57 2.62 -3.07 28.07
N PHE A 58 1.98 -4.06 27.49
CA PHE A 58 2.28 -4.49 26.10
C PHE A 58 2.00 -3.40 25.10
N TYR A 59 0.93 -2.62 25.28
CA TYR A 59 0.64 -1.50 24.41
C TYR A 59 1.72 -0.41 24.48
N LEU A 60 2.22 -0.08 25.66
CA LEU A 60 3.33 0.88 25.81
C LEU A 60 4.64 0.38 25.18
N LEU A 61 4.93 -0.91 25.28
CA LEU A 61 6.19 -1.48 24.81
C LEU A 61 6.15 -1.82 23.29
N LEU A 62 5.05 -2.38 22.82
CA LEU A 62 4.91 -2.91 21.46
C LEU A 62 3.96 -2.07 20.59
N GLY A 63 3.12 -1.27 21.23
CA GLY A 63 2.15 -0.42 20.54
C GLY A 63 2.78 0.81 19.87
N GLN A 64 4.04 1.13 20.15
CA GLN A 64 4.73 2.18 19.43
C GLN A 64 5.12 1.68 18.03
N ASP A 65 4.63 2.39 17.04
CA ASP A 65 4.72 2.03 15.64
C ASP A 65 6.16 1.81 15.16
N MET A 66 6.52 0.57 14.87
CA MET A 66 7.73 0.25 14.09
C MET A 66 7.63 0.77 12.64
N HIS A 67 6.50 1.35 12.26
CA HIS A 67 6.21 1.94 10.94
C HIS A 67 6.91 3.28 10.66
N LYS A 68 7.47 3.95 11.66
CA LYS A 68 8.06 5.29 11.47
C LYS A 68 9.14 5.35 10.40
N ARG A 69 9.97 4.31 10.26
CA ARG A 69 11.03 4.28 9.22
C ARG A 69 10.49 4.13 7.79
N LYS A 70 9.34 3.45 7.63
CA LYS A 70 8.67 3.32 6.32
C LYS A 70 7.96 4.63 5.95
N MET A 71 7.38 5.32 6.93
CA MET A 71 6.71 6.61 6.75
C MET A 71 7.66 7.73 6.27
N PHE A 72 8.91 7.76 6.73
CA PHE A 72 9.85 8.80 6.27
C PHE A 72 10.17 8.69 4.77
N ARG A 73 10.35 7.48 4.25
CA ARG A 73 10.57 7.27 2.80
C ARG A 73 9.33 7.61 1.97
N ILE A 74 8.15 7.24 2.45
CA ILE A 74 6.90 7.57 1.78
C ILE A 74 6.69 9.08 1.75
N LYS A 75 6.95 9.76 2.88
CA LYS A 75 6.82 11.21 3.00
C LYS A 75 7.79 11.97 2.09
N GLU A 76 9.02 11.49 1.90
CA GLU A 76 9.98 12.09 0.98
C GLU A 76 9.48 12.02 -0.47
N VAL A 77 8.92 10.88 -0.88
CA VAL A 77 8.29 10.71 -2.21
C VAL A 77 7.04 11.57 -2.33
N GLU A 78 6.17 11.61 -1.32
CA GLU A 78 4.97 12.45 -1.27
C GLU A 78 5.33 13.95 -1.35
N ASP A 79 6.39 14.39 -0.67
CA ASP A 79 6.85 15.79 -0.70
C ASP A 79 7.38 16.19 -2.09
N HIS A 80 8.04 15.27 -2.81
CA HIS A 80 8.46 15.50 -4.20
C HIS A 80 7.27 15.61 -5.13
N ILE A 81 6.36 14.64 -5.10
CA ILE A 81 5.13 14.63 -5.91
C ILE A 81 4.28 15.89 -5.63
N SER A 82 4.15 16.27 -4.37
CA SER A 82 3.39 17.46 -3.97
C SER A 82 3.99 18.78 -4.48
N LYS A 83 5.32 18.83 -4.66
CA LYS A 83 5.97 20.00 -5.29
C LYS A 83 5.66 20.08 -6.78
N ASP A 84 5.77 18.95 -7.47
CA ASP A 84 5.53 18.87 -8.90
C ASP A 84 4.06 19.17 -9.23
N ILE A 85 3.12 18.64 -8.44
CA ILE A 85 1.69 18.95 -8.52
C ILE A 85 1.45 20.46 -8.39
N ARG A 86 1.98 21.10 -7.33
CA ARG A 86 1.83 22.54 -7.11
C ARG A 86 2.45 23.36 -8.25
N GLN A 87 3.58 22.92 -8.78
CA GLN A 87 4.22 23.59 -9.90
C GLN A 87 3.36 23.50 -11.17
N GLN A 88 2.79 22.33 -11.46
CA GLN A 88 1.90 22.15 -12.59
C GLN A 88 0.60 22.95 -12.42
N GLU A 89 0.00 22.95 -11.22
CA GLU A 89 -1.17 23.78 -10.88
C GLU A 89 -0.89 25.27 -11.11
N TYR A 90 0.25 25.77 -10.62
CA TYR A 90 0.65 27.17 -10.82
C TYR A 90 0.78 27.52 -12.30
N ARG A 91 1.41 26.66 -13.11
CA ARG A 91 1.55 26.88 -14.56
C ARG A 91 0.21 26.91 -15.26
N LEU A 92 -0.70 25.99 -14.94
CA LEU A 92 -2.05 25.96 -15.51
C LEU A 92 -2.87 27.19 -15.13
N ARG A 93 -2.82 27.63 -13.85
CA ARG A 93 -3.52 28.85 -13.38
C ARG A 93 -2.96 30.15 -13.97
N SER A 94 -1.66 30.23 -14.18
CA SER A 94 -1.00 31.42 -14.75
C SER A 94 -1.25 31.58 -16.25
N ARG A 95 -2.03 30.66 -16.86
CA ARG A 95 -2.29 30.64 -18.32
C ARG A 95 -1.02 30.64 -19.18
N ASP A 96 0.08 30.17 -18.64
CA ASP A 96 1.29 29.87 -19.40
C ASP A 96 1.06 28.57 -20.23
N VAL A 97 -0.04 28.68 -21.01
CA VAL A 97 -0.69 27.57 -21.75
C VAL A 97 0.11 27.19 -23.00
N GLN A 98 1.26 27.81 -23.23
CA GLN A 98 2.10 27.51 -24.38
C GLN A 98 2.70 26.10 -24.31
N GLU A 99 2.67 25.45 -23.14
CA GLU A 99 3.13 24.07 -22.96
C GLU A 99 2.04 23.00 -23.06
N LEU A 100 0.75 23.37 -23.12
CA LEU A 100 -0.32 22.40 -23.33
C LEU A 100 -0.42 22.08 -24.82
N ASP A 101 -0.33 20.80 -25.14
CA ASP A 101 -0.61 20.27 -26.48
C ASP A 101 -1.98 20.75 -26.97
N GLU A 102 -2.09 21.05 -28.27
CA GLU A 102 -3.38 21.45 -28.88
C GLU A 102 -4.50 20.46 -28.60
N ASN A 103 -4.17 19.17 -28.46
CA ASN A 103 -5.12 18.10 -28.13
C ASN A 103 -5.69 18.21 -26.71
N ILE A 104 -5.05 18.95 -25.80
CA ILE A 104 -5.49 19.14 -24.41
C ILE A 104 -6.29 20.43 -24.26
N ARG A 105 -6.21 21.32 -25.24
CA ARG A 105 -7.03 22.55 -25.25
C ARG A 105 -8.52 22.19 -25.25
N GLY A 106 -9.25 22.74 -24.28
CA GLY A 106 -10.66 22.41 -24.03
C GLY A 106 -10.88 21.36 -22.96
N TYR A 107 -9.81 20.76 -22.40
CA TYR A 107 -9.87 19.84 -21.27
C TYR A 107 -9.15 20.37 -20.02
N GLU A 108 -8.81 21.65 -20.00
CA GLU A 108 -8.06 22.30 -18.90
C GLU A 108 -8.78 22.14 -17.56
N ASP A 109 -10.10 22.28 -17.54
CA ASP A 109 -10.91 22.09 -16.34
C ASP A 109 -10.83 20.65 -15.81
N LEU A 110 -10.79 19.65 -16.70
CA LEU A 110 -10.62 18.24 -16.34
C LEU A 110 -9.24 17.97 -15.76
N VAL A 111 -8.19 18.54 -16.37
CA VAL A 111 -6.82 18.44 -15.86
C VAL A 111 -6.71 19.07 -14.48
N MET A 112 -7.30 20.27 -14.32
CA MET A 112 -7.31 20.99 -13.06
C MET A 112 -8.05 20.24 -11.97
N TYR A 113 -9.22 19.67 -12.29
CA TYR A 113 -9.97 18.84 -11.37
C TYR A 113 -9.17 17.60 -10.90
N ASN A 114 -8.49 16.92 -11.81
CA ASN A 114 -7.66 15.76 -11.46
C ASN A 114 -6.46 16.16 -10.59
N LEU A 115 -5.83 17.31 -10.85
CA LEU A 115 -4.76 17.82 -9.99
C LEU A 115 -5.24 18.12 -8.57
N GLU A 116 -6.37 18.85 -8.44
CA GLU A 116 -6.88 19.33 -7.15
C GLU A 116 -7.53 18.19 -6.32
N ALA A 117 -8.35 17.37 -6.96
CA ALA A 117 -9.13 16.33 -6.26
C ALA A 117 -8.41 14.98 -6.18
N GLY A 118 -7.57 14.64 -7.16
CA GLY A 118 -6.93 13.35 -7.30
C GLY A 118 -5.41 13.35 -7.09
N GLU A 119 -4.81 14.53 -6.89
CA GLU A 119 -3.34 14.69 -6.88
C GLU A 119 -2.67 14.02 -8.11
N ALA A 120 -3.43 14.01 -9.23
CA ALA A 120 -3.02 13.33 -10.45
C ALA A 120 -2.45 14.34 -11.46
N MET A 121 -1.15 14.21 -11.71
CA MET A 121 -0.45 15.07 -12.66
C MET A 121 -0.78 14.69 -14.09
N LEU A 122 -0.91 15.71 -14.96
CA LEU A 122 -0.92 15.51 -16.40
C LEU A 122 0.47 15.08 -16.85
N THR A 123 0.56 13.94 -17.50
CA THR A 123 1.78 13.47 -18.14
C THR A 123 1.71 13.68 -19.65
N LYS A 124 2.86 13.93 -20.27
CA LYS A 124 3.02 14.07 -21.73
C LYS A 124 3.84 12.88 -22.25
N ASP A 125 3.93 12.79 -23.56
CA ASP A 125 4.75 11.79 -24.25
C ASP A 125 4.32 10.33 -23.93
N ASN A 126 3.01 10.14 -23.77
CA ASN A 126 2.42 8.81 -23.62
C ASN A 126 2.03 8.27 -25.00
N ASP A 127 2.37 7.02 -25.27
CA ASP A 127 1.84 6.23 -26.36
C ASP A 127 0.81 5.26 -25.80
N VAL A 128 -0.41 5.26 -26.34
CA VAL A 128 -1.56 4.55 -25.74
C VAL A 128 -2.31 3.75 -26.78
N ASP A 129 -2.28 2.44 -26.63
CA ASP A 129 -3.13 1.51 -27.40
C ASP A 129 -4.38 1.14 -26.62
N ILE A 130 -5.55 1.27 -27.25
CA ILE A 130 -6.83 0.94 -26.65
C ILE A 130 -7.36 -0.36 -27.23
N PHE A 131 -7.45 -1.41 -26.40
CA PHE A 131 -8.02 -2.70 -26.76
C PHE A 131 -9.48 -2.79 -26.29
N ILE A 132 -10.39 -3.08 -27.18
CA ILE A 132 -11.82 -3.31 -26.90
C ILE A 132 -12.15 -4.79 -26.74
N ASP A 133 -11.22 -5.69 -27.07
CA ASP A 133 -11.33 -7.14 -26.92
C ASP A 133 -10.19 -7.71 -26.04
N GLY A 134 -10.58 -8.58 -25.11
CA GLY A 134 -9.62 -9.16 -24.16
C GLY A 134 -8.61 -10.09 -24.83
N ASN A 135 -8.98 -10.79 -25.90
CA ASN A 135 -8.04 -11.68 -26.59
C ASN A 135 -6.95 -10.89 -27.32
N GLU A 136 -7.32 -9.76 -27.92
CA GLU A 136 -6.35 -8.86 -28.55
C GLU A 136 -5.40 -8.27 -27.52
N LYS A 137 -5.94 -7.77 -26.40
CA LYS A 137 -5.15 -7.24 -25.27
C LYS A 137 -4.15 -8.26 -24.74
N PHE A 138 -4.59 -9.48 -24.48
CA PHE A 138 -3.68 -10.50 -23.93
C PHE A 138 -2.69 -11.04 -24.96
N ARG A 139 -3.03 -11.03 -26.26
CA ARG A 139 -2.07 -11.35 -27.31
C ARG A 139 -0.93 -10.31 -27.36
N ALA A 140 -1.28 -9.03 -27.38
CA ALA A 140 -0.29 -7.95 -27.33
C ALA A 140 0.56 -8.03 -26.05
N LEU A 141 -0.08 -8.22 -24.87
CA LEU A 141 0.65 -8.40 -23.62
C LEU A 141 1.68 -9.54 -23.69
N MET A 142 1.28 -10.70 -24.22
CA MET A 142 2.20 -11.85 -24.32
C MET A 142 3.34 -11.59 -25.31
N GLU A 143 3.12 -10.78 -26.33
CA GLU A 143 4.17 -10.35 -27.25
C GLU A 143 5.14 -9.41 -26.55
N ASP A 144 4.65 -8.40 -25.84
CA ASP A 144 5.49 -7.48 -25.04
C ASP A 144 6.30 -8.22 -23.97
N LEU A 145 5.69 -9.18 -23.28
CA LEU A 145 6.39 -10.01 -22.29
C LEU A 145 7.54 -10.81 -22.92
N ARG A 146 7.36 -11.36 -24.14
CA ARG A 146 8.44 -12.07 -24.85
C ARG A 146 9.57 -11.14 -25.29
N ASN A 147 9.24 -9.89 -25.58
CA ASN A 147 10.20 -8.89 -26.05
C ASN A 147 10.90 -8.15 -24.90
N ALA A 148 10.47 -8.32 -23.66
CA ALA A 148 11.08 -7.66 -22.50
C ALA A 148 12.54 -8.09 -22.32
N GLU A 149 13.45 -7.11 -22.15
CA GLU A 149 14.90 -7.34 -22.04
C GLU A 149 15.44 -7.11 -20.62
N HIS A 150 14.83 -6.22 -19.84
CA HIS A 150 15.37 -5.80 -18.55
C HIS A 150 14.54 -6.25 -17.38
N PHE A 151 13.24 -5.91 -17.37
CA PHE A 151 12.34 -6.28 -16.27
C PHE A 151 10.90 -6.45 -16.74
N ILE A 152 10.14 -7.24 -15.97
CA ILE A 152 8.69 -7.43 -16.10
C ILE A 152 8.07 -7.23 -14.72
N HIS A 153 7.23 -6.20 -14.56
CA HIS A 153 6.46 -5.97 -13.34
C HIS A 153 4.97 -6.10 -13.66
N ILE A 154 4.33 -7.08 -13.06
CA ILE A 154 2.89 -7.38 -13.24
C ILE A 154 2.16 -7.18 -11.93
N GLN A 155 1.02 -6.48 -11.99
CA GLN A 155 0.10 -6.36 -10.86
C GLN A 155 -1.31 -6.69 -11.31
N TYR A 156 -1.94 -7.66 -10.62
CA TYR A 156 -3.34 -8.03 -10.83
C TYR A 156 -4.09 -8.19 -9.52
N TYR A 157 -5.34 -7.72 -9.49
CA TYR A 157 -6.26 -7.98 -8.39
C TYR A 157 -6.65 -9.46 -8.33
N ILE A 158 -6.99 -10.07 -9.48
CA ILE A 158 -7.38 -11.48 -9.57
C ILE A 158 -6.48 -12.20 -10.55
N ILE A 159 -5.79 -13.23 -10.07
CA ILE A 159 -5.11 -14.23 -10.89
C ILE A 159 -5.76 -15.57 -10.62
N LYS A 160 -6.09 -16.31 -11.67
CA LYS A 160 -6.60 -17.67 -11.60
C LYS A 160 -5.61 -18.62 -12.29
N ASN A 161 -5.52 -19.83 -11.77
CA ASN A 161 -4.77 -20.89 -12.43
C ASN A 161 -5.60 -21.48 -13.59
N ASP A 162 -5.73 -20.71 -14.66
CA ASP A 162 -6.47 -21.05 -15.88
C ASP A 162 -5.55 -21.10 -17.10
N VAL A 163 -6.12 -21.36 -18.27
CA VAL A 163 -5.39 -21.48 -19.53
C VAL A 163 -4.62 -20.21 -19.85
N LEU A 164 -5.24 -19.04 -19.65
CA LEU A 164 -4.67 -17.75 -19.98
C LEU A 164 -3.44 -17.45 -19.10
N PHE A 165 -3.60 -17.56 -17.78
CA PHE A 165 -2.49 -17.29 -16.88
C PHE A 165 -1.36 -18.32 -17.01
N ASN A 166 -1.69 -19.58 -17.37
CA ASN A 166 -0.64 -20.58 -17.63
C ASN A 166 0.23 -20.20 -18.83
N GLN A 167 -0.33 -19.62 -19.88
CA GLN A 167 0.45 -19.11 -21.02
C GLN A 167 1.38 -17.93 -20.59
N ILE A 168 0.84 -16.99 -19.82
CA ILE A 168 1.62 -15.87 -19.27
C ILE A 168 2.72 -16.40 -18.37
N LYS A 169 2.40 -17.27 -17.43
CA LYS A 169 3.33 -17.90 -16.49
C LYS A 169 4.53 -18.55 -17.19
N ASP A 170 4.27 -19.28 -18.28
CA ASP A 170 5.34 -19.97 -19.01
C ASP A 170 6.32 -18.97 -19.60
N ILE A 171 5.83 -17.85 -20.15
CA ILE A 171 6.67 -16.75 -20.64
C ILE A 171 7.47 -16.11 -19.48
N LEU A 172 6.82 -15.85 -18.32
CA LEU A 172 7.49 -15.25 -17.17
C LEU A 172 8.63 -16.12 -16.65
N ILE A 173 8.45 -17.44 -16.60
CA ILE A 173 9.49 -18.39 -16.21
C ILE A 173 10.65 -18.41 -17.22
N GLU A 174 10.34 -18.42 -18.51
CA GLU A 174 11.34 -18.36 -19.58
C GLU A 174 12.18 -17.08 -19.47
N LYS A 175 11.52 -15.93 -19.29
CA LYS A 175 12.19 -14.64 -19.15
C LYS A 175 13.05 -14.55 -17.88
N ALA A 176 12.57 -15.07 -16.77
CA ALA A 176 13.35 -15.17 -15.54
C ALA A 176 14.61 -16.03 -15.74
N ALA A 177 14.50 -17.15 -16.46
CA ALA A 177 15.63 -18.01 -16.80
C ALA A 177 16.65 -17.33 -17.73
N GLN A 178 16.21 -16.35 -18.55
CA GLN A 178 17.06 -15.51 -19.40
C GLN A 178 17.74 -14.35 -18.64
N GLY A 179 17.46 -14.18 -17.33
CA GLY A 179 18.03 -13.13 -16.49
C GLY A 179 17.21 -11.84 -16.44
N VAL A 180 16.02 -11.81 -17.03
CA VAL A 180 15.09 -10.68 -16.89
C VAL A 180 14.53 -10.67 -15.48
N GLU A 181 14.47 -9.50 -14.82
CA GLU A 181 13.85 -9.34 -13.51
C GLU A 181 12.32 -9.48 -13.64
N VAL A 182 11.73 -10.51 -13.04
CA VAL A 182 10.28 -10.74 -13.11
C VAL A 182 9.65 -10.63 -11.74
N ARG A 183 8.70 -9.69 -11.58
CA ARG A 183 7.95 -9.47 -10.34
C ARG A 183 6.45 -9.52 -10.60
N VAL A 184 5.73 -10.28 -9.77
CA VAL A 184 4.26 -10.40 -9.82
C VAL A 184 3.69 -10.01 -8.46
N LEU A 185 2.89 -8.95 -8.44
CA LEU A 185 2.15 -8.48 -7.28
C LEU A 185 0.68 -8.86 -7.44
N PHE A 186 0.09 -9.50 -6.43
CA PHE A 186 -1.30 -9.95 -6.49
C PHE A 186 -2.03 -9.70 -5.17
N ASP A 187 -3.36 -9.56 -5.25
CA ASP A 187 -4.20 -9.42 -4.06
C ASP A 187 -4.48 -10.78 -3.41
N ALA A 188 -4.28 -10.87 -2.08
CA ALA A 188 -4.46 -12.09 -1.32
C ALA A 188 -5.90 -12.62 -1.39
N MET A 189 -6.90 -11.73 -1.34
CA MET A 189 -8.32 -12.10 -1.40
C MET A 189 -8.76 -12.45 -2.81
N GLY A 190 -8.32 -11.69 -3.81
CA GLY A 190 -8.63 -11.94 -5.22
C GLY A 190 -8.04 -13.24 -5.73
N CYS A 191 -6.88 -13.65 -5.20
CA CYS A 191 -6.16 -14.85 -5.61
C CYS A 191 -6.32 -16.04 -4.66
N ARG A 192 -7.27 -16.02 -3.72
CA ARG A 192 -7.50 -17.09 -2.72
C ARG A 192 -7.74 -18.51 -3.31
N SER A 193 -8.14 -18.59 -4.57
CA SER A 193 -8.32 -19.87 -5.28
C SER A 193 -6.99 -20.51 -5.69
N VAL A 194 -5.91 -19.75 -5.73
CA VAL A 194 -4.56 -20.22 -6.07
C VAL A 194 -3.84 -20.63 -4.80
N ARG A 195 -3.37 -21.87 -4.73
CA ARG A 195 -2.70 -22.39 -3.55
C ARG A 195 -1.38 -21.66 -3.29
N HIS A 196 -1.05 -21.41 -2.03
CA HIS A 196 0.21 -20.78 -1.63
C HIS A 196 1.46 -21.53 -2.17
N SER A 197 1.40 -22.86 -2.27
CA SER A 197 2.46 -23.69 -2.86
C SER A 197 2.75 -23.35 -4.33
N TYR A 198 1.77 -22.82 -5.07
CA TYR A 198 1.95 -22.39 -6.46
C TYR A 198 2.83 -21.14 -6.55
N TRP A 199 2.60 -20.16 -5.68
CA TRP A 199 3.43 -18.96 -5.62
C TRP A 199 4.85 -19.27 -5.17
N LYS A 200 5.00 -20.16 -4.18
CA LYS A 200 6.32 -20.64 -3.76
C LYS A 200 7.06 -21.32 -4.90
N TRP A 201 6.38 -22.17 -5.66
CA TRP A 201 6.96 -22.82 -6.83
C TRP A 201 7.38 -21.82 -7.92
N LEU A 202 6.60 -20.74 -8.16
CA LEU A 202 6.98 -19.67 -9.07
C LEU A 202 8.26 -18.94 -8.60
N ASN A 203 8.37 -18.68 -7.31
CA ASN A 203 9.58 -18.08 -6.75
C ASN A 203 10.81 -18.99 -6.95
N GLU A 204 10.67 -20.31 -6.82
CA GLU A 204 11.72 -21.27 -7.11
C GLU A 204 12.12 -21.30 -8.60
N LYS A 205 11.25 -20.84 -9.48
CA LYS A 205 11.52 -20.65 -10.92
C LYS A 205 12.08 -19.27 -11.29
N GLY A 206 12.39 -18.44 -10.30
CA GLY A 206 12.96 -17.12 -10.52
C GLY A 206 11.94 -15.98 -10.70
N VAL A 207 10.64 -16.27 -10.65
CA VAL A 207 9.57 -15.26 -10.70
C VAL A 207 9.28 -14.78 -9.28
N GLN A 208 9.68 -13.57 -8.92
CA GLN A 208 9.44 -13.00 -7.59
C GLN A 208 7.95 -12.68 -7.42
N THR A 209 7.30 -13.27 -6.44
CA THR A 209 5.88 -13.02 -6.17
C THR A 209 5.68 -12.40 -4.79
N ALA A 210 4.76 -11.44 -4.69
CA ALA A 210 4.36 -10.81 -3.43
C ALA A 210 2.83 -10.62 -3.38
N GLU A 211 2.25 -10.71 -2.19
CA GLU A 211 0.85 -10.40 -1.94
C GLU A 211 0.69 -9.07 -1.21
N PHE A 212 -0.42 -8.38 -1.45
CA PHE A 212 -0.82 -7.16 -0.76
C PHE A 212 -2.24 -7.26 -0.19
#